data_ded8339489437f67e6f7a625058a1489
#
_entry.id   ded8339489437f67e6f7a625058a1489
#
_cell.length_a   1.000
_cell.length_b   1.000
_cell.length_c   1.000
_cell.angle_alpha   90.00
_cell.angle_beta   90.00
_cell.angle_gamma   90.00
#
_symmetry.space_group_name_H-M   'P 1'
#
loop_
_entity.id
_entity.type
_entity.pdbx_description
1 polymer ?
#
loop_
_entity_poly.entity_id
_entity_poly.type
_entity_poly.pdbx_seq_one_letter_code
_entity_poly.pdbx_strand_id
1 'polypeptide(L)'
;VLHTFPLAGTRKRGKTAEEDKLLERELLSDEKELSEHNMLVDLGRNDIGKISKFGTVAVEKYMSIERFSHVMHIGSTVRGEIAEDFSALDAVGAVLPAGTLSGAPKIRACEIINELENNKRGIYGGAVGYIDFSGNLDTAIAIRLCFKKNGRVFVRSGAGIVADSVPEKEF
;
A
#
# COMPACT_ATOMS: atom_id res chain seq x y z
N VAL A 1 -0.07 9.28 17.27
CA VAL A 1 -0.61 7.99 16.79
C VAL A 1 -0.29 7.88 15.31
N LEU A 2 0.11 6.69 14.89
CA LEU A 2 0.40 6.33 13.50
C LEU A 2 -0.71 5.42 12.98
N HIS A 3 -1.07 5.61 11.72
CA HIS A 3 -1.95 4.68 11.01
C HIS A 3 -1.35 4.37 9.64
N THR A 4 -1.50 3.13 9.19
CA THR A 4 -1.29 2.74 7.80
C THR A 4 -2.49 1.93 7.32
N PHE A 5 -2.82 2.08 6.04
CA PHE A 5 -4.04 1.57 5.44
C PHE A 5 -3.72 0.63 4.28
N PRO A 6 -3.32 -0.62 4.55
CA PRO A 6 -3.12 -1.61 3.51
C PRO A 6 -4.40 -1.81 2.71
N LEU A 7 -4.29 -1.73 1.39
CA LEU A 7 -5.36 -1.99 0.42
C LEU A 7 -4.86 -3.01 -0.60
N ALA A 8 -5.62 -4.06 -0.82
CA ALA A 8 -5.37 -5.05 -1.86
C ALA A 8 -6.67 -5.54 -2.47
N GLY A 9 -6.56 -6.24 -3.58
CA GLY A 9 -7.71 -6.71 -4.33
C GLY A 9 -8.54 -5.58 -4.91
N THR A 10 -9.10 -5.80 -6.07
CA THR A 10 -9.95 -4.79 -6.73
C THR A 10 -11.09 -5.45 -7.44
N ARG A 11 -12.31 -4.98 -7.20
CA ARG A 11 -13.49 -5.27 -8.02
C ARG A 11 -14.17 -3.94 -8.36
N LYS A 12 -14.78 -3.90 -9.54
CA LYS A 12 -15.65 -2.77 -9.91
C LYS A 12 -16.89 -2.74 -9.03
N ARG A 13 -17.52 -1.57 -8.94
CA ARG A 13 -18.83 -1.46 -8.31
C ARG A 13 -19.90 -2.13 -9.16
N GLY A 14 -20.82 -2.82 -8.51
CA GLY A 14 -22.01 -3.37 -9.15
C GLY A 14 -22.98 -2.26 -9.60
N LYS A 15 -23.81 -2.57 -10.59
CA LYS A 15 -24.88 -1.67 -11.06
C LYS A 15 -26.07 -1.67 -10.09
N THR A 16 -26.24 -2.73 -9.32
CA THR A 16 -27.26 -2.89 -8.27
C THR A 16 -26.62 -3.28 -6.95
N ALA A 17 -27.38 -3.16 -5.86
CA ALA A 17 -26.91 -3.57 -4.54
C ALA A 17 -26.66 -5.08 -4.42
N GLU A 18 -27.41 -5.87 -5.19
CA GLU A 18 -27.25 -7.33 -5.27
C GLU A 18 -25.96 -7.69 -5.99
N GLU A 19 -25.67 -7.03 -7.11
CA GLU A 19 -24.43 -7.21 -7.88
C GLU A 19 -23.22 -6.78 -7.04
N ASP A 20 -23.30 -5.66 -6.30
CA ASP A 20 -22.25 -5.22 -5.37
C ASP A 20 -21.93 -6.29 -4.32
N LYS A 21 -22.95 -6.89 -3.72
CA LYS A 21 -22.78 -7.97 -2.75
C LYS A 21 -22.20 -9.25 -3.34
N LEU A 22 -22.50 -9.54 -4.60
CA LEU A 22 -21.92 -10.69 -5.29
C LEU A 22 -20.41 -10.48 -5.52
N LEU A 23 -20.05 -9.32 -6.04
CA LEU A 23 -18.65 -8.94 -6.28
C LEU A 23 -17.83 -8.86 -4.98
N GLU A 24 -18.44 -8.40 -3.89
CA GLU A 24 -17.84 -8.43 -2.56
C GLU A 24 -17.52 -9.85 -2.10
N ARG A 25 -18.47 -10.78 -2.22
CA ARG A 25 -18.26 -12.18 -1.85
C ARG A 25 -17.18 -12.83 -2.71
N GLU A 26 -17.19 -12.57 -4.01
CA GLU A 26 -16.15 -13.02 -4.93
C GLU A 26 -14.77 -12.53 -4.47
N LEU A 27 -14.64 -11.24 -4.16
CA LEU A 27 -13.39 -10.64 -3.70
C LEU A 27 -12.91 -11.28 -2.39
N LEU A 28 -13.81 -11.48 -1.42
CA LEU A 28 -13.48 -12.07 -0.13
C LEU A 28 -13.28 -13.60 -0.17
N SER A 29 -13.53 -14.25 -1.29
CA SER A 29 -13.24 -15.67 -1.52
C SER A 29 -12.02 -15.92 -2.38
N ASP A 30 -11.37 -14.86 -2.87
CA ASP A 30 -10.18 -14.95 -3.72
C ASP A 30 -8.92 -15.13 -2.85
N GLU A 31 -8.43 -16.38 -2.77
CA GLU A 31 -7.28 -16.74 -1.93
C GLU A 31 -6.00 -15.97 -2.28
N LYS A 32 -5.77 -15.66 -3.56
CA LYS A 32 -4.63 -14.84 -4.00
C LYS A 32 -4.71 -13.44 -3.40
N GLU A 33 -5.87 -12.78 -3.55
CA GLU A 33 -6.09 -11.43 -3.05
C GLU A 33 -6.02 -11.35 -1.51
N LEU A 34 -6.56 -12.36 -0.82
CA LEU A 34 -6.47 -12.47 0.64
C LEU A 34 -5.03 -12.66 1.11
N SER A 35 -4.26 -13.51 0.42
CA SER A 35 -2.84 -13.76 0.74
C SER A 35 -1.99 -12.51 0.53
N GLU A 36 -2.18 -11.80 -0.59
CA GLU A 36 -1.52 -10.52 -0.87
C GLU A 36 -1.87 -9.48 0.20
N HIS A 37 -3.15 -9.37 0.56
CA HIS A 37 -3.59 -8.45 1.60
C HIS A 37 -2.94 -8.74 2.95
N ASN A 38 -2.88 -10.00 3.37
CA ASN A 38 -2.19 -10.43 4.59
C ASN A 38 -0.72 -9.99 4.59
N MET A 39 -0.02 -10.21 3.49
CA MET A 39 1.36 -9.76 3.34
C MET A 39 1.49 -8.24 3.52
N LEU A 40 0.59 -7.45 2.95
CA LEU A 40 0.61 -5.99 3.09
C LEU A 40 0.30 -5.54 4.52
N VAL A 41 -0.61 -6.22 5.22
CA VAL A 41 -0.90 -5.95 6.65
C VAL A 41 0.34 -6.23 7.50
N ASP A 42 1.03 -7.34 7.28
CA ASP A 42 2.26 -7.68 8.00
C ASP A 42 3.39 -6.69 7.71
N LEU A 43 3.56 -6.28 6.45
CA LEU A 43 4.50 -5.22 6.09
C LEU A 43 4.17 -3.91 6.81
N GLY A 44 2.90 -3.51 6.84
CA GLY A 44 2.46 -2.31 7.55
C GLY A 44 2.74 -2.39 9.06
N ARG A 45 2.46 -3.53 9.69
CA ARG A 45 2.80 -3.78 11.11
C ARG A 45 4.30 -3.67 11.37
N ASN A 46 5.11 -4.29 10.53
CA ASN A 46 6.57 -4.25 10.64
C ASN A 46 7.11 -2.83 10.43
N ASP A 47 6.59 -2.10 9.46
CA ASP A 47 7.07 -0.76 9.13
C ASP A 47 6.83 0.24 10.25
N ILE A 48 5.58 0.37 10.73
CA ILE A 48 5.29 1.27 11.84
C ILE A 48 5.84 0.75 13.18
N GLY A 49 6.02 -0.57 13.31
CA GLY A 49 6.60 -1.19 14.50
C GLY A 49 8.00 -0.72 14.82
N LYS A 50 8.79 -0.32 13.81
CA LYS A 50 10.16 0.19 13.98
C LYS A 50 10.23 1.47 14.81
N ILE A 51 9.16 2.26 14.81
CA ILE A 51 9.10 3.58 15.44
C ILE A 51 7.95 3.70 16.44
N SER A 52 7.23 2.62 16.69
CA SER A 52 6.13 2.59 17.66
C SER A 52 6.62 2.16 19.05
N LYS A 53 5.95 2.65 20.08
CA LYS A 53 6.10 2.14 21.46
C LYS A 53 5.83 0.64 21.47
N PHE A 54 6.63 -0.11 22.23
CA PHE A 54 6.49 -1.56 22.32
C PHE A 54 5.07 -1.96 22.78
N GLY A 55 4.49 -2.95 22.12
CA GLY A 55 3.16 -3.48 22.44
C GLY A 55 1.98 -2.61 21.95
N THR A 56 2.21 -1.50 21.25
CA THR A 56 1.12 -0.60 20.81
C THR A 56 0.67 -0.84 19.37
N VAL A 57 1.38 -1.66 18.60
CA VAL A 57 0.98 -1.98 17.21
C VAL A 57 -0.18 -2.96 17.22
N ALA A 58 -1.30 -2.56 16.63
CA ALA A 58 -2.52 -3.33 16.54
C ALA A 58 -3.19 -3.20 15.16
N VAL A 59 -3.89 -4.24 14.76
CA VAL A 59 -4.78 -4.20 13.59
C VAL A 59 -6.17 -3.86 14.10
N GLU A 60 -6.61 -2.62 13.90
CA GLU A 60 -7.91 -2.13 14.37
C GLU A 60 -9.06 -2.58 13.47
N LYS A 61 -8.80 -2.64 12.17
CA LYS A 61 -9.73 -3.08 11.15
C LYS A 61 -9.01 -4.07 10.24
N TYR A 62 -9.62 -5.21 9.99
CA TYR A 62 -8.99 -6.29 9.25
C TYR A 62 -9.89 -6.84 8.16
N MET A 63 -9.38 -6.91 6.93
CA MET A 63 -10.04 -7.49 5.75
C MET A 63 -11.48 -7.00 5.53
N SER A 64 -11.73 -5.72 5.67
CA SER A 64 -13.04 -5.14 5.40
C SER A 64 -13.14 -4.62 3.97
N ILE A 65 -14.34 -4.63 3.42
CA ILE A 65 -14.57 -4.05 2.10
C ILE A 65 -14.70 -2.53 2.19
N GLU A 66 -13.77 -1.86 1.53
CA GLU A 66 -13.78 -0.41 1.31
C GLU A 66 -14.41 -0.10 -0.04
N ARG A 67 -15.54 0.61 -0.01
CA ARG A 67 -16.28 0.97 -1.22
C ARG A 67 -15.98 2.41 -1.62
N PHE A 68 -15.44 2.56 -2.83
CA PHE A 68 -15.23 3.85 -3.47
C PHE A 68 -16.27 4.07 -4.57
N SER A 69 -16.21 5.20 -5.26
CA SER A 69 -17.19 5.54 -6.30
C SER A 69 -17.27 4.53 -7.44
N HIS A 70 -16.13 3.97 -7.87
CA HIS A 70 -16.04 3.09 -9.05
C HIS A 70 -15.53 1.69 -8.76
N VAL A 71 -14.87 1.50 -7.63
CA VAL A 71 -14.24 0.24 -7.24
C VAL A 71 -14.48 -0.07 -5.77
N MET A 72 -14.24 -1.33 -5.38
CA MET A 72 -14.12 -1.77 -4.00
C MET A 72 -12.79 -2.49 -3.82
N HIS A 73 -12.24 -2.40 -2.62
CA HIS A 73 -11.00 -3.06 -2.22
C HIS A 73 -11.15 -3.78 -0.89
N ILE A 74 -10.28 -4.74 -0.61
CA ILE A 74 -10.05 -5.25 0.74
C ILE A 74 -9.15 -4.24 1.44
N GLY A 75 -9.58 -3.75 2.60
CA GLY A 75 -8.85 -2.77 3.40
C GLY A 75 -8.66 -3.22 4.84
N SER A 76 -7.52 -2.82 5.40
CA SER A 76 -7.21 -2.97 6.82
C SER A 76 -6.66 -1.66 7.38
N THR A 77 -6.71 -1.51 8.70
CA THR A 77 -6.11 -0.39 9.40
C THR A 77 -5.15 -0.94 10.44
N VAL A 78 -3.90 -0.55 10.33
CA VAL A 78 -2.87 -0.86 11.33
C VAL A 78 -2.52 0.41 12.08
N ARG A 79 -2.58 0.36 13.40
CA ARG A 79 -2.29 1.48 14.31
C ARG A 79 -1.04 1.21 15.14
N GLY A 80 -0.31 2.29 15.48
CA GLY A 80 0.78 2.27 16.46
C GLY A 80 0.89 3.61 17.17
N GLU A 81 1.49 3.63 18.35
CA GLU A 81 1.82 4.87 19.06
C GLU A 81 3.30 5.18 18.80
N ILE A 82 3.56 6.32 18.18
CA ILE A 82 4.94 6.74 17.91
C ILE A 82 5.73 6.88 19.22
N ALA A 83 6.93 6.34 19.25
CA ALA A 83 7.83 6.50 20.40
C ALA A 83 8.38 7.94 20.45
N GLU A 84 8.82 8.38 21.64
CA GLU A 84 9.13 9.79 21.92
C GLU A 84 10.31 10.34 21.12
N ASP A 85 11.23 9.45 20.71
CA ASP A 85 12.43 9.81 19.95
C ASP A 85 12.20 9.99 18.45
N PHE A 86 10.97 9.77 17.96
CA PHE A 86 10.64 9.83 16.54
C PHE A 86 9.68 10.95 16.17
N SER A 87 9.87 11.51 14.99
CA SER A 87 9.06 12.55 14.39
C SER A 87 8.15 12.02 13.27
N ALA A 88 7.29 12.89 12.72
CA ALA A 88 6.50 12.59 11.53
C ALA A 88 7.37 12.23 10.30
N LEU A 89 8.55 12.84 10.17
CA LEU A 89 9.48 12.52 9.08
C LEU A 89 10.08 11.11 9.23
N ASP A 90 10.37 10.71 10.47
CA ASP A 90 10.84 9.35 10.74
C ASP A 90 9.76 8.32 10.40
N ALA A 91 8.48 8.67 10.60
CA ALA A 91 7.36 7.83 10.20
C ALA A 91 7.33 7.60 8.67
N VAL A 92 7.55 8.64 7.88
CA VAL A 92 7.69 8.50 6.41
C VAL A 92 8.86 7.60 6.06
N GLY A 93 10.02 7.82 6.69
CA GLY A 93 11.23 7.01 6.48
C GLY A 93 11.05 5.53 6.86
N ALA A 94 10.29 5.23 7.90
CA ALA A 94 10.02 3.87 8.35
C ALA A 94 9.11 3.08 7.38
N VAL A 95 8.14 3.76 6.76
CA VAL A 95 7.16 3.13 5.87
C VAL A 95 7.69 2.99 4.44
N LEU A 96 8.50 3.92 3.96
CA LEU A 96 9.01 3.90 2.59
C LEU A 96 10.23 2.95 2.41
N PRO A 97 10.32 2.28 1.26
CA PRO A 97 9.29 2.16 0.22
C PRO A 97 8.08 1.38 0.72
N ALA A 98 6.88 1.83 0.35
CA ALA A 98 5.64 1.19 0.80
C ALA A 98 5.56 -0.28 0.35
N GLY A 99 4.91 -1.11 1.18
CA GLY A 99 4.74 -2.54 0.91
C GLY A 99 4.15 -2.84 -0.46
N THR A 100 3.15 -2.10 -0.87
CA THR A 100 2.49 -2.18 -2.19
C THR A 100 3.47 -2.05 -3.37
N LEU A 101 4.59 -1.35 -3.19
CA LEU A 101 5.58 -1.10 -4.24
C LEU A 101 6.94 -1.75 -3.98
N SER A 102 7.02 -2.60 -3.00
CA SER A 102 8.20 -3.39 -2.65
C SER A 102 7.87 -4.89 -2.59
N GLY A 103 7.73 -5.45 -1.42
CA GLY A 103 7.40 -6.86 -1.22
C GLY A 103 7.92 -7.36 0.13
N ALA A 104 7.72 -8.64 0.39
CA ALA A 104 8.16 -9.31 1.62
C ALA A 104 9.14 -10.46 1.30
N PRO A 105 10.30 -10.54 1.97
CA PRO A 105 10.90 -9.55 2.89
C PRO A 105 11.33 -8.27 2.17
N LYS A 106 11.04 -7.11 2.74
CA LYS A 106 11.17 -5.80 2.08
C LYS A 106 12.57 -5.55 1.47
N ILE A 107 13.63 -5.81 2.21
CA ILE A 107 15.01 -5.57 1.74
C ILE A 107 15.31 -6.41 0.50
N ARG A 108 15.04 -7.72 0.56
CA ARG A 108 15.28 -8.61 -0.58
C ARG A 108 14.44 -8.26 -1.79
N ALA A 109 13.18 -7.91 -1.59
CA ALA A 109 12.30 -7.43 -2.66
C ALA A 109 12.87 -6.16 -3.34
N CYS A 110 13.35 -5.20 -2.56
CA CYS A 110 13.98 -3.99 -3.09
C CYS A 110 15.28 -4.30 -3.88
N GLU A 111 16.09 -5.26 -3.42
CA GLU A 111 17.28 -5.73 -4.15
C GLU A 111 16.90 -6.31 -5.50
N ILE A 112 15.92 -7.23 -5.54
CA ILE A 112 15.42 -7.85 -6.78
C ILE A 112 14.87 -6.79 -7.74
N ILE A 113 14.08 -5.86 -7.24
CA ILE A 113 13.55 -4.75 -8.03
C ILE A 113 14.71 -3.93 -8.64
N ASN A 114 15.74 -3.62 -7.86
CA ASN A 114 16.89 -2.88 -8.34
C ASN A 114 17.73 -3.67 -9.37
N GLU A 115 17.79 -4.99 -9.24
CA GLU A 115 18.46 -5.89 -10.19
C GLU A 115 17.72 -5.94 -11.55
N LEU A 116 16.38 -5.96 -11.50
CA LEU A 116 15.53 -6.15 -12.70
C LEU A 116 15.14 -4.84 -13.39
N GLU A 117 14.96 -3.76 -12.65
CA GLU A 117 14.60 -2.47 -13.19
C GLU A 117 15.85 -1.69 -13.62
N ASN A 118 16.03 -1.50 -14.91
CA ASN A 118 17.22 -0.82 -15.48
C ASN A 118 17.17 0.72 -15.38
N ASN A 119 16.26 1.29 -14.59
CA ASN A 119 16.10 2.72 -14.42
C ASN A 119 15.57 3.10 -13.03
N LYS A 120 15.80 4.36 -12.64
CA LYS A 120 15.29 4.89 -11.38
C LYS A 120 13.79 5.13 -11.44
N ARG A 121 13.08 4.79 -10.38
CA ARG A 121 11.62 5.03 -10.24
C ARG A 121 11.24 6.51 -10.18
N GLY A 122 12.17 7.38 -9.77
CA GLY A 122 11.91 8.81 -9.63
C GLY A 122 10.89 9.08 -8.52
N ILE A 123 9.83 9.82 -8.85
CA ILE A 123 8.74 10.12 -7.91
C ILE A 123 7.79 8.94 -7.70
N TYR A 124 7.80 7.96 -8.61
CA TYR A 124 6.95 6.77 -8.50
C TYR A 124 7.37 5.92 -7.30
N GLY A 125 6.42 5.62 -6.44
CA GLY A 125 6.67 4.85 -5.22
C GLY A 125 7.18 5.65 -4.03
N GLY A 126 7.33 6.98 -4.17
CA GLY A 126 7.56 7.88 -3.05
C GLY A 126 6.26 8.18 -2.30
N ALA A 127 6.28 9.25 -1.49
CA ALA A 127 5.11 9.76 -0.80
C ALA A 127 4.74 11.16 -1.31
N VAL A 128 3.45 11.42 -1.37
CA VAL A 128 2.88 12.76 -1.59
C VAL A 128 1.90 13.07 -0.46
N GLY A 129 1.98 14.25 0.11
CA GLY A 129 1.13 14.62 1.23
C GLY A 129 1.56 15.93 1.87
N TYR A 130 1.21 16.11 3.12
CA TYR A 130 1.57 17.29 3.89
C TYR A 130 1.99 16.94 5.31
N ILE A 131 2.77 17.85 5.89
CA ILE A 131 3.10 17.88 7.32
C ILE A 131 2.71 19.26 7.80
N ASP A 132 1.84 19.36 8.79
CA ASP A 132 1.45 20.63 9.38
C ASP A 132 2.45 21.11 10.44
N PHE A 133 2.30 22.36 10.88
CA PHE A 133 3.17 22.97 11.89
C PHE A 133 2.99 22.38 13.30
N SER A 134 1.91 21.60 13.54
CA SER A 134 1.67 20.88 14.78
C SER A 134 2.30 19.47 14.79
N GLY A 135 2.93 19.08 13.67
CA GLY A 135 3.57 17.78 13.50
C GLY A 135 2.61 16.67 13.04
N ASN A 136 1.38 17.00 12.66
CA ASN A 136 0.50 16.04 11.99
C ASN A 136 0.94 15.83 10.56
N LEU A 137 0.76 14.60 10.07
CA LEU A 137 1.16 14.18 8.74
C LEU A 137 0.05 13.35 8.12
N ASP A 138 -0.21 13.59 6.84
CA ASP A 138 -1.03 12.71 6.01
C ASP A 138 -0.36 12.55 4.65
N THR A 139 -0.15 11.30 4.22
CA THR A 139 0.54 10.97 2.98
C THR A 139 -0.11 9.81 2.26
N ALA A 140 -0.02 9.85 0.92
CA ALA A 140 -0.36 8.75 0.05
C ALA A 140 0.87 8.30 -0.75
N ILE A 141 0.85 7.06 -1.22
CA ILE A 141 1.89 6.56 -2.12
C ILE A 141 1.77 7.29 -3.46
N ALA A 142 2.90 7.72 -4.02
CA ALA A 142 2.96 8.37 -5.32
C ALA A 142 2.81 7.34 -6.46
N ILE A 143 1.57 6.94 -6.71
CA ILE A 143 1.15 6.01 -7.78
C ILE A 143 -0.01 6.59 -8.59
N ARG A 144 -0.36 5.98 -9.72
CA ARG A 144 -1.45 6.39 -10.59
C ARG A 144 -1.34 7.86 -11.01
N LEU A 145 -0.13 8.29 -11.28
CA LEU A 145 0.20 9.66 -11.63
C LEU A 145 1.00 9.74 -12.94
N CYS A 146 0.93 10.89 -13.56
CA CYS A 146 1.90 11.30 -14.57
C CYS A 146 2.53 12.64 -14.16
N PHE A 147 3.77 12.85 -14.55
CA PHE A 147 4.42 14.14 -14.34
C PHE A 147 5.09 14.64 -15.61
N LYS A 148 5.14 15.96 -15.75
CA LYS A 148 5.79 16.61 -16.88
C LYS A 148 7.06 17.33 -16.43
N LYS A 149 8.17 17.06 -17.10
CA LYS A 149 9.44 17.73 -16.86
C LYS A 149 10.16 17.96 -18.20
N ASN A 150 10.65 19.16 -18.43
CA ASN A 150 11.40 19.54 -19.64
C ASN A 150 10.68 19.13 -20.94
N GLY A 151 9.38 19.38 -21.03
CA GLY A 151 8.56 19.07 -22.21
C GLY A 151 8.19 17.59 -22.38
N ARG A 152 8.72 16.69 -21.54
CA ARG A 152 8.40 15.25 -21.58
C ARG A 152 7.41 14.87 -20.49
N VAL A 153 6.50 13.95 -20.82
CA VAL A 153 5.56 13.35 -19.86
C VAL A 153 6.09 11.97 -19.48
N PHE A 154 6.05 11.68 -18.19
CA PHE A 154 6.49 10.42 -17.61
C PHE A 154 5.30 9.74 -16.95
N VAL A 155 5.11 8.47 -17.27
CA VAL A 155 4.13 7.58 -16.65
C VAL A 155 4.86 6.30 -16.24
N ARG A 156 4.58 5.81 -15.05
CA ARG A 156 5.09 4.53 -14.58
C ARG A 156 3.99 3.75 -13.90
N SER A 157 3.95 2.46 -14.17
CA SER A 157 3.08 1.48 -13.52
C SER A 157 3.91 0.25 -13.12
N GLY A 158 3.34 -0.61 -12.31
CA GLY A 158 3.91 -1.87 -11.90
C GLY A 158 2.82 -2.78 -11.37
N ALA A 159 3.11 -4.08 -11.31
CA ALA A 159 2.23 -5.10 -10.77
C ALA A 159 2.90 -5.82 -9.59
N GLY A 160 2.10 -6.35 -8.68
CA GLY A 160 2.55 -7.27 -7.63
C GLY A 160 2.80 -8.64 -8.25
N ILE A 161 4.02 -9.14 -8.14
CA ILE A 161 4.40 -10.45 -8.69
C ILE A 161 4.55 -11.45 -7.55
N VAL A 162 3.76 -12.50 -7.60
CA VAL A 162 3.76 -13.62 -6.67
C VAL A 162 3.91 -14.96 -7.43
N ALA A 163 4.05 -16.07 -6.71
CA ALA A 163 4.25 -17.39 -7.33
C ALA A 163 3.12 -17.77 -8.30
N ASP A 164 1.89 -17.35 -8.01
CA ASP A 164 0.70 -17.64 -8.82
C ASP A 164 0.42 -16.57 -9.91
N SER A 165 1.30 -15.59 -10.07
CA SER A 165 1.14 -14.58 -11.11
C SER A 165 1.28 -15.17 -12.51
N VAL A 166 0.37 -14.80 -13.38
CA VAL A 166 0.39 -15.15 -14.81
C VAL A 166 0.85 -13.90 -15.58
N PRO A 167 2.05 -13.90 -16.22
CA PRO A 167 2.65 -12.70 -16.82
C PRO A 167 1.70 -11.95 -17.75
N GLU A 168 0.95 -12.66 -18.58
CA GLU A 168 0.01 -12.09 -19.55
C GLU A 168 -1.19 -11.38 -18.90
N LYS A 169 -1.46 -11.65 -17.62
CA LYS A 169 -2.55 -11.02 -16.85
C LYS A 169 -2.06 -9.84 -16.01
N GLU A 170 -0.76 -9.81 -15.70
CA GLU A 170 -0.14 -8.74 -14.92
C GLU A 170 0.32 -7.55 -15.79
N PHE A 171 0.44 -7.75 -17.09
CA PHE A 171 0.78 -6.71 -18.07
C PHE A 171 -0.48 -6.05 -18.62
#